data_24127b61480c3fd2a20cf3483748e1d6
#
_entry.id   24127b61480c3fd2a20cf3483748e1d6
#
_cell.length_a   1.000
_cell.length_b   1.000
_cell.length_c   1.000
_cell.angle_alpha   90.00
_cell.angle_beta   90.00
_cell.angle_gamma   90.00
#
_symmetry.space_group_name_H-M   'P 1'
#
loop_
_entity.id
_entity.type
_entity.pdbx_description
1 polymer ?
#
loop_
_entity_poly.entity_id
_entity_poly.type
_entity_poly.pdbx_seq_one_letter_code
_entity_poly.pdbx_strand_id
1 'polypeptide(L)' 'MTRQRALILDIMREKSPQHLTADELFNEARLRMPHIARGTVYRNLKM' A
#
# COMPACT_ATOMS: atom_id res chain seq x y z
N MET A 1 -9.23 10.09 7.00
CA MET A 1 -8.26 9.22 6.31
C MET A 1 -7.52 8.38 7.34
N THR A 2 -7.36 7.10 7.08
CA THR A 2 -6.69 6.22 8.01
C THR A 2 -5.17 6.24 7.79
N ARG A 3 -4.44 5.75 8.78
CA ARG A 3 -2.99 5.64 8.67
C ARG A 3 -2.58 4.73 7.53
N GLN A 4 -3.32 3.63 7.36
CA GLN A 4 -3.02 2.67 6.32
C GLN A 4 -3.15 3.30 4.94
N ARG A 5 -4.19 4.08 4.75
CA ARG A 5 -4.41 4.72 3.46
C ARG A 5 -3.30 5.74 3.16
N ALA A 6 -2.93 6.53 4.16
CA ALA A 6 -1.87 7.51 3.99
C ALA A 6 -0.55 6.82 3.63
N LEU A 7 -0.26 5.71 4.31
CA LEU A 7 0.95 4.95 4.04
C LEU A 7 0.97 4.42 2.60
N ILE A 8 -0.15 3.86 2.16
CA ILE A 8 -0.24 3.31 0.81
C ILE A 8 -0.03 4.40 -0.23
N LEU A 9 -0.64 5.55 -0.02
CA LEU A 9 -0.46 6.68 -0.95
C LEU A 9 0.99 7.14 -0.99
N ASP A 10 1.66 7.16 0.16
CA ASP A 10 3.07 7.55 0.21
C ASP A 10 3.93 6.58 -0.59
N ILE A 11 3.68 5.29 -0.44
CA ILE A 11 4.44 4.29 -1.18
C ILE A 11 4.22 4.46 -2.68
N MET A 12 2.99 4.71 -3.08
CA MET A 12 2.66 4.88 -4.49
C MET A 12 3.33 6.11 -5.09
N ARG A 13 3.53 7.15 -4.27
CA ARG A 13 4.24 8.34 -4.71
C ARG A 13 5.72 8.08 -4.88
N GLU A 14 6.31 7.29 -3.98
CA GLU A 14 7.73 6.99 -4.02
C GLU A 14 8.09 6.07 -5.17
N LYS A 15 7.18 5.18 -5.52
CA LYS A 15 7.41 4.19 -6.57
C LYS A 15 6.50 4.47 -7.74
N SER A 16 6.95 4.10 -8.92
CA SER A 16 6.14 4.29 -10.12
C SER A 16 4.91 3.37 -10.03
N PRO A 17 3.70 3.92 -9.99
CA PRO A 17 2.50 3.10 -9.84
C PRO A 17 2.30 2.08 -10.95
N GLN A 18 2.77 2.41 -12.15
CA GLN A 18 2.58 1.53 -13.29
C GLN A 18 3.43 0.27 -13.22
N HIS A 19 4.42 0.25 -12.33
CA HIS A 19 5.30 -0.89 -12.16
C HIS A 19 5.14 -1.55 -10.80
N LEU A 20 4.12 -1.15 -10.06
CA LEU A 20 3.91 -1.64 -8.71
C LEU A 20 2.72 -2.58 -8.69
N THR A 21 2.97 -3.85 -8.40
CA THR A 21 1.88 -4.82 -8.26
C THR A 21 1.27 -4.72 -6.87
N ALA A 22 0.08 -5.33 -6.72
CA ALA A 22 -0.59 -5.36 -5.42
C ALA A 22 0.26 -6.05 -4.37
N ASP A 23 0.93 -7.14 -4.75
CA ASP A 23 1.78 -7.87 -3.82
C ASP A 23 2.99 -7.04 -3.41
N GLU A 24 3.59 -6.34 -4.35
CA GLU A 24 4.72 -5.48 -4.05
C GLU A 24 4.30 -4.35 -3.11
N LEU A 25 3.15 -3.76 -3.37
CA LEU A 25 2.63 -2.71 -2.51
C LEU A 25 2.38 -3.23 -1.10
N PHE A 26 1.80 -4.41 -0.99
CA PHE A 26 1.56 -5.02 0.31
C PHE A 26 2.87 -5.28 1.06
N ASN A 27 3.86 -5.81 0.37
CA ASN A 27 5.16 -6.09 1.00
C ASN A 27 5.80 -4.82 1.53
N GLU A 28 5.77 -3.74 0.75
CA GLU A 28 6.31 -2.46 1.18
C GLU A 28 5.54 -1.90 2.37
N ALA A 29 4.22 -1.98 2.31
CA ALA A 29 3.39 -1.48 3.39
C ALA A 29 3.65 -2.25 4.68
N ARG A 30 3.85 -3.56 4.58
CA ARG A 30 4.11 -4.40 5.75
C ARG A 30 5.45 -4.09 6.39
N LEU A 31 6.43 -3.69 5.60
CA LEU A 31 7.73 -3.30 6.14
C LEU A 31 7.62 -2.08 7.04
N ARG A 32 6.71 -1.17 6.68
CA ARG A 32 6.52 0.07 7.44
C ARG A 32 5.45 -0.08 8.51
N MET A 33 4.49 -0.96 8.29
CA MET A 33 3.40 -1.20 9.23
C MET A 33 3.14 -2.70 9.29
N PRO A 34 3.83 -3.43 10.18
CA PRO A 34 3.79 -4.89 10.21
C PRO A 34 2.41 -5.50 10.41
N HIS A 35 1.49 -4.75 10.98
CA HIS A 35 0.15 -5.25 11.26
C HIS A 35 -0.87 -4.90 10.20
N ILE A 36 -0.43 -4.32 9.09
CA ILE A 36 -1.36 -3.93 8.05
C ILE A 36 -2.00 -5.19 7.43
N ALA A 37 -3.30 -5.12 7.19
CA ALA A 37 -4.02 -6.24 6.61
C ALA A 37 -3.93 -6.20 5.09
N ARG A 38 -3.83 -7.39 4.48
CA ARG A 38 -3.77 -7.48 3.03
C ARG A 38 -5.01 -6.87 2.39
N GLY A 39 -6.17 -7.10 2.99
CA GLY A 39 -7.41 -6.55 2.48
C GLY A 39 -7.42 -5.03 2.43
N THR A 40 -6.76 -4.39 3.38
CA THR A 40 -6.66 -2.94 3.40
C THR A 40 -5.92 -2.43 2.18
N VAL A 41 -4.80 -3.07 1.84
CA VAL A 41 -4.00 -2.69 0.68
C VAL A 41 -4.79 -2.88 -0.60
N TYR A 42 -5.38 -4.05 -0.76
CA TYR A 42 -6.12 -4.38 -1.98
C TYR A 42 -7.33 -3.49 -2.15
N ARG A 43 -8.01 -3.17 -1.06
CA ARG A 43 -9.19 -2.31 -1.10
C ARG A 43 -8.82 -0.91 -1.59
N ASN A 44 -7.67 -0.41 -1.17
CA ASN A 44 -7.22 0.92 -1.59
C ASN A 44 -6.79 0.95 -3.05
N LEU A 45 -6.34 -0.17 -3.58
CA LEU A 45 -5.94 -0.23 -4.98
C LEU A 45 -7.11 -0.16 -5.94
N LYS A 46 -8.29 -0.52 -5.46
CA LYS A 46 -9.48 -0.56 -6.31
C LYS A 46 -10.18 0.79 -6.45
N MET A 47 -9.71 1.79 -5.82
CA MET A 47 -10.34 3.10 -5.91
C MET A 47 -10.21 3.75 -7.27
#